data_28b8fd66bb771688b59fb72736b8ede4
#
_entry.id   28b8fd66bb771688b59fb72736b8ede4
#
_cell.length_a   1.000
_cell.length_b   1.000
_cell.length_c   1.000
_cell.angle_alpha   90.00
_cell.angle_beta   90.00
_cell.angle_gamma   90.00
#
_symmetry.space_group_name_H-M   'P 1'
#
loop_
_entity.id
_entity.type
_entity.pdbx_description
1 polymer ?
#
loop_
_entity_poly.entity_id
_entity_poly.type
_entity_poly.pdbx_seq_one_letter_code
_entity_poly.pdbx_strand_id
1 'polypeptide(L)'
;SEMCIRDRIWKRFRKWGGVPTGATQNPKDLLHSPEIENILENSDFIYLLNLSAGDRKLMTERLNISAEQLAYVTNSEPGHGLLFFNNVILPFADDFPKDTELYRLLTTKPSEVEHAAETEA
;
A
#
# COMPACT_ATOMS: atom_id res chain seq x y z
N SER A 1 23.70 6.77 0.58
CA SER A 1 22.44 7.12 1.21
C SER A 1 21.53 5.89 1.32
N GLU A 2 20.57 5.92 2.21
CA GLU A 2 19.61 4.82 2.42
C GLU A 2 18.83 4.46 1.13
N MET A 3 18.60 5.43 0.26
CA MET A 3 17.94 5.23 -1.03
C MET A 3 18.77 4.36 -1.98
N CYS A 4 20.08 4.54 -2.05
CA CYS A 4 20.97 3.71 -2.86
C CYS A 4 21.00 2.27 -2.37
N ILE A 5 20.87 2.04 -1.07
CA ILE A 5 20.82 0.68 -0.50
C ILE A 5 19.51 0.00 -0.90
N ARG A 6 18.38 0.71 -0.81
CA ARG A 6 17.06 0.18 -1.22
C ARG A 6 17.03 -0.19 -2.70
N ASP A 7 17.55 0.66 -3.57
CA ASP A 7 17.62 0.39 -5.01
C ASP A 7 18.46 -0.84 -5.31
N ARG A 8 19.61 -1.01 -4.65
CA ARG A 8 20.47 -2.20 -4.80
C ARG A 8 19.79 -3.46 -4.29
N ILE A 9 19.07 -3.39 -3.18
CA ILE A 9 18.29 -4.52 -2.64
C ILE A 9 17.24 -4.92 -3.65
N TRP A 10 16.44 -3.99 -4.15
CA TRP A 10 15.37 -4.27 -5.12
C TRP A 10 15.87 -4.94 -6.39
N LYS A 11 16.99 -4.48 -6.93
CA LYS A 11 17.61 -5.05 -8.14
C LYS A 11 18.28 -6.40 -7.93
N ARG A 12 18.86 -6.64 -6.76
CA ARG A 12 19.75 -7.79 -6.52
C ARG A 12 19.12 -8.88 -5.65
N PHE A 13 18.15 -8.57 -4.83
CA PHE A 13 17.58 -9.50 -3.86
C PHE A 13 16.94 -10.73 -4.52
N ARG A 14 16.36 -10.54 -5.68
CA ARG A 14 15.80 -11.62 -6.51
C ARG A 14 16.85 -12.67 -6.88
N LYS A 15 18.06 -12.25 -7.18
CA LYS A 15 19.17 -13.13 -7.49
C LYS A 15 19.54 -14.07 -6.34
N TRP A 16 19.21 -13.67 -5.12
CA TRP A 16 19.51 -14.40 -3.88
C TRP A 16 18.27 -15.13 -3.32
N GLY A 17 17.20 -15.20 -4.08
CA GLY A 17 15.94 -15.81 -3.64
C GLY A 17 15.16 -14.98 -2.62
N GLY A 18 15.52 -13.71 -2.43
CA GLY A 18 14.83 -12.81 -1.52
C GLY A 18 13.65 -12.10 -2.18
N VAL A 19 12.64 -11.76 -1.36
CA VAL A 19 11.47 -10.99 -1.77
C VAL A 19 11.42 -9.70 -0.94
N PRO A 20 11.90 -8.55 -1.48
CA PRO A 20 11.82 -7.30 -0.78
C PRO A 20 10.38 -6.78 -0.79
N THR A 21 9.90 -6.28 0.34
CA THR A 21 8.59 -5.65 0.47
C THR A 21 8.76 -4.26 1.06
N GLY A 22 8.21 -3.25 0.38
CA GLY A 22 8.20 -1.87 0.84
C GLY A 22 6.77 -1.40 1.10
N ALA A 23 6.56 -0.71 2.22
CA ALA A 23 5.30 -0.06 2.55
C ALA A 23 5.52 1.42 2.80
N THR A 24 4.63 2.26 2.30
CA THR A 24 4.68 3.71 2.51
C THR A 24 3.29 4.30 2.65
N GLN A 25 3.16 5.29 3.50
CA GLN A 25 1.95 6.09 3.65
C GLN A 25 2.02 7.41 2.85
N ASN A 26 3.19 7.76 2.33
CA ASN A 26 3.42 9.03 1.66
C ASN A 26 4.02 8.82 0.26
N PRO A 27 3.19 8.51 -0.74
CA PRO A 27 3.65 8.28 -2.11
C PRO A 27 4.38 9.48 -2.73
N LYS A 28 4.04 10.71 -2.32
CA LYS A 28 4.66 11.92 -2.87
C LYS A 28 6.17 11.97 -2.67
N ASP A 29 6.63 11.65 -1.46
CA ASP A 29 8.06 11.66 -1.16
C ASP A 29 8.82 10.60 -1.94
N LEU A 30 8.13 9.54 -2.26
CA LEU A 30 8.64 8.45 -3.06
C LEU A 30 8.72 8.79 -4.56
N LEU A 31 7.68 9.39 -5.11
CA LEU A 31 7.53 9.60 -6.56
C LEU A 31 8.38 10.74 -7.12
N HIS A 32 8.99 11.56 -6.27
CA HIS A 32 9.97 12.56 -6.67
C HIS A 32 11.40 11.99 -6.81
N SER A 33 11.60 10.74 -6.48
CA SER A 33 12.90 10.07 -6.52
C SER A 33 12.98 9.14 -7.74
N PRO A 34 14.03 9.24 -8.58
CA PRO A 34 14.22 8.33 -9.72
C PRO A 34 14.33 6.87 -9.31
N GLU A 35 14.76 6.59 -8.08
CA GLU A 35 14.88 5.24 -7.54
C GLU A 35 13.54 4.54 -7.40
N ILE A 36 12.45 5.29 -7.27
CA ILE A 36 11.10 4.76 -7.16
C ILE A 36 10.56 4.23 -8.47
N GLU A 37 10.89 4.86 -9.57
CA GLU A 37 10.55 4.30 -10.89
C GLU A 37 11.12 2.89 -11.00
N ASN A 38 12.37 2.71 -10.59
CA ASN A 38 13.00 1.39 -10.57
C ASN A 38 12.31 0.39 -9.62
N ILE A 39 11.84 0.85 -8.47
CA ILE A 39 11.11 -0.01 -7.51
C ILE A 39 9.77 -0.44 -8.11
N LEU A 40 9.00 0.48 -8.68
CA LEU A 40 7.72 0.19 -9.31
C LEU A 40 7.87 -0.73 -10.52
N GLU A 41 8.85 -0.47 -11.39
CA GLU A 41 9.12 -1.28 -12.58
C GLU A 41 9.60 -2.71 -12.25
N ASN A 42 10.31 -2.88 -11.13
CA ASN A 42 10.83 -4.17 -10.70
C ASN A 42 9.96 -4.86 -9.62
N SER A 43 8.82 -4.31 -9.30
CA SER A 43 7.86 -4.92 -8.37
C SER A 43 6.89 -5.82 -9.12
N ASP A 44 6.80 -7.08 -8.72
CA ASP A 44 5.85 -8.03 -9.29
C ASP A 44 4.43 -7.76 -8.81
N PHE A 45 4.29 -7.26 -7.57
CA PHE A 45 3.02 -6.92 -6.95
C PHE A 45 3.05 -5.50 -6.40
N ILE A 46 2.01 -4.73 -6.67
CA ILE A 46 1.80 -3.41 -6.07
C ILE A 46 0.39 -3.38 -5.49
N TYR A 47 0.30 -3.17 -4.17
CA TYR A 47 -0.96 -2.94 -3.48
C TYR A 47 -1.18 -1.45 -3.30
N LEU A 48 -2.25 -0.93 -3.88
CA LEU A 48 -2.63 0.46 -3.77
C LEU A 48 -3.90 0.57 -2.91
N LEU A 49 -3.73 1.06 -1.71
CA LEU A 49 -4.82 1.30 -0.76
C LEU A 49 -5.36 2.72 -0.92
N ASN A 50 -6.29 3.13 -0.05
CA ASN A 50 -6.91 4.44 -0.13
C ASN A 50 -5.88 5.57 -0.18
N LEU A 51 -6.04 6.47 -1.16
CA LEU A 51 -5.12 7.55 -1.44
C LEU A 51 -5.71 8.93 -1.11
N SER A 52 -4.88 9.84 -0.65
CA SER A 52 -5.23 11.26 -0.55
C SER A 52 -5.48 11.87 -1.94
N ALA A 53 -6.26 12.95 -2.00
CA ALA A 53 -6.58 13.61 -3.27
C ALA A 53 -5.33 14.06 -4.06
N GLY A 54 -4.28 14.48 -3.35
CA GLY A 54 -3.03 14.91 -3.99
C GLY A 54 -2.20 13.76 -4.55
N ASP A 55 -2.27 12.59 -3.92
CA ASP A 55 -1.53 11.40 -4.35
C ASP A 55 -2.19 10.68 -5.51
N ARG A 56 -3.51 10.81 -5.64
CA ARG A 56 -4.31 10.19 -6.73
C ARG A 56 -3.81 10.57 -8.11
N LYS A 57 -3.66 11.88 -8.36
CA LYS A 57 -3.23 12.38 -9.66
C LYS A 57 -1.86 11.81 -10.04
N LEU A 58 -0.94 11.85 -9.10
CA LEU A 58 0.43 11.39 -9.31
C LEU A 58 0.49 9.88 -9.58
N MET A 59 -0.24 9.08 -8.79
CA MET A 59 -0.30 7.63 -8.97
C MET A 59 -1.04 7.24 -10.25
N THR A 60 -2.09 7.96 -10.62
CA THR A 60 -2.82 7.76 -11.88
C THR A 60 -1.91 7.94 -13.09
N GLU A 61 -1.10 8.99 -13.10
CA GLU A 61 -0.15 9.26 -14.17
C GLU A 61 0.97 8.21 -14.24
N ARG A 62 1.52 7.81 -13.09
CA ARG A 62 2.65 6.88 -13.01
C ARG A 62 2.27 5.42 -13.28
N LEU A 63 1.12 4.98 -12.78
CA LEU A 63 0.64 3.60 -12.93
C LEU A 63 -0.37 3.42 -14.07
N ASN A 64 -0.68 4.48 -14.80
CA ASN A 64 -1.62 4.45 -15.91
C ASN A 64 -3.00 3.86 -15.52
N ILE A 65 -3.54 4.35 -14.41
CA ILE A 65 -4.81 3.90 -13.84
C ILE A 65 -5.97 4.62 -14.54
N SER A 66 -7.01 3.89 -14.95
CA SER A 66 -8.23 4.52 -15.48
C SER A 66 -9.05 5.23 -14.40
N ALA A 67 -9.92 6.16 -14.81
CA ALA A 67 -10.80 6.87 -13.88
C ALA A 67 -11.74 5.93 -13.11
N GLU A 68 -12.20 4.86 -13.75
CA GLU A 68 -13.06 3.84 -13.14
C GLU A 68 -12.30 3.03 -12.10
N GLN A 69 -11.08 2.61 -12.41
CA GLN A 69 -10.21 1.91 -11.47
C GLN A 69 -9.82 2.81 -10.28
N LEU A 70 -9.61 4.10 -10.53
CA LEU A 70 -9.28 5.07 -9.50
C LEU A 70 -10.38 5.18 -8.42
N ALA A 71 -11.64 4.97 -8.79
CA ALA A 71 -12.75 4.99 -7.84
C ALA A 71 -12.58 3.98 -6.68
N TYR A 72 -11.94 2.84 -6.93
CA TYR A 72 -11.67 1.82 -5.91
C TYR A 72 -10.65 2.24 -4.84
N VAL A 73 -9.83 3.24 -5.09
CA VAL A 73 -8.83 3.76 -4.14
C VAL A 73 -9.14 5.16 -3.62
N THR A 74 -10.24 5.77 -4.06
CA THR A 74 -10.60 7.14 -3.68
C THR A 74 -11.72 7.23 -2.66
N ASN A 75 -12.66 6.32 -2.70
CA ASN A 75 -13.86 6.30 -1.85
C ASN A 75 -14.02 4.94 -1.15
N SER A 76 -12.95 4.18 -1.08
CA SER A 76 -12.97 2.85 -0.49
C SER A 76 -12.92 2.89 1.03
N GLU A 77 -13.60 1.96 1.65
CA GLU A 77 -13.44 1.67 3.07
C GLU A 77 -12.06 1.07 3.34
N PRO A 78 -11.60 1.05 4.62
CA PRO A 78 -10.38 0.34 4.99
C PRO A 78 -10.38 -1.11 4.50
N GLY A 79 -9.26 -1.57 3.97
CA GLY A 79 -9.12 -2.92 3.42
C GLY A 79 -9.43 -3.05 1.92
N HIS A 80 -9.94 -1.99 1.29
CA HIS A 80 -10.21 -1.98 -0.15
C HIS A 80 -9.10 -1.29 -0.93
N GLY A 81 -8.88 -1.70 -2.16
CA GLY A 81 -7.88 -1.09 -3.03
C GLY A 81 -7.72 -1.77 -4.36
N LEU A 82 -6.58 -1.54 -4.98
CA LEU A 82 -6.17 -2.14 -6.26
C LEU A 82 -4.92 -2.98 -6.06
N LEU A 83 -4.92 -4.17 -6.66
CA LEU A 83 -3.75 -5.02 -6.79
C LEU A 83 -3.27 -4.96 -8.24
N PHE A 84 -2.01 -4.58 -8.41
CA PHE A 84 -1.31 -4.67 -9.68
C PHE A 84 -0.46 -5.94 -9.68
N PHE A 85 -0.63 -6.75 -10.70
CA PHE A 85 0.18 -7.93 -10.94
C PHE A 85 0.48 -8.04 -12.42
N ASN A 86 1.72 -7.83 -12.81
CA ASN A 86 2.13 -7.69 -14.20
C ASN A 86 1.29 -6.60 -14.91
N ASN A 87 0.54 -6.98 -15.95
CA ASN A 87 -0.34 -6.08 -16.71
C ASN A 87 -1.81 -6.14 -16.24
N VAL A 88 -2.07 -6.83 -15.14
CA VAL A 88 -3.43 -7.01 -14.62
C VAL A 88 -3.64 -6.08 -13.42
N ILE A 89 -4.76 -5.36 -13.42
CA ILE A 89 -5.19 -4.51 -12.32
C ILE A 89 -6.50 -5.07 -11.80
N LEU A 90 -6.51 -5.51 -10.55
CA LEU A 90 -7.67 -6.13 -9.90
C LEU A 90 -8.12 -5.32 -8.70
N PRO A 91 -9.40 -4.97 -8.58
CA PRO A 91 -9.94 -4.47 -7.32
C PRO A 91 -9.95 -5.60 -6.29
N PHE A 92 -9.65 -5.27 -5.06
CA PHE A 92 -9.74 -6.22 -3.95
C PHE A 92 -10.43 -5.61 -2.74
N ALA A 93 -11.02 -6.47 -1.93
CA ALA A 93 -11.59 -6.15 -0.63
C ALA A 93 -11.10 -7.19 0.37
N ASP A 94 -10.50 -6.72 1.44
CA ASP A 94 -10.06 -7.54 2.57
C ASP A 94 -10.79 -7.07 3.83
N ASP A 95 -11.86 -7.76 4.17
CA ASP A 95 -12.65 -7.50 5.36
C ASP A 95 -12.08 -8.32 6.53
N PHE A 96 -11.09 -7.74 7.20
CA PHE A 96 -10.52 -8.38 8.38
C PHE A 96 -11.57 -8.53 9.50
N PRO A 97 -11.76 -9.73 10.07
CA PRO A 97 -12.76 -9.97 11.11
C PRO A 97 -12.55 -9.10 12.34
N LYS A 98 -13.49 -8.17 12.61
CA LYS A 98 -13.38 -7.20 13.71
C LYS A 98 -13.64 -7.79 15.09
N ASP A 99 -14.21 -8.98 15.15
CA ASP A 99 -14.52 -9.73 16.38
C ASP A 99 -13.35 -10.56 16.92
N THR A 100 -12.20 -10.52 16.24
CA THR A 100 -11.00 -11.25 16.65
C THR A 100 -10.17 -10.48 17.66
N GLU A 101 -9.46 -11.21 18.53
CA GLU A 101 -8.49 -10.63 19.47
C GLU A 101 -7.37 -9.90 18.71
N LEU A 102 -6.92 -10.45 17.59
CA LEU A 102 -5.89 -9.84 16.75
C LEU A 102 -6.32 -8.46 16.23
N TYR A 103 -7.59 -8.30 15.81
CA TYR A 103 -8.11 -7.00 15.40
C TYR A 103 -8.06 -5.99 16.55
N ARG A 104 -8.46 -6.39 17.75
CA ARG A 104 -8.42 -5.52 18.95
C ARG A 104 -7.02 -5.06 19.31
N LEU A 105 -6.02 -5.94 19.15
CA LEU A 105 -4.62 -5.61 19.42
C LEU A 105 -3.99 -4.69 18.37
N LEU A 106 -4.43 -4.79 17.12
CA LEU A 106 -3.82 -4.06 16.00
C LEU A 106 -4.57 -2.79 15.61
N THR A 107 -5.80 -2.58 16.08
CA THR A 107 -6.56 -1.37 15.73
C THR A 107 -5.92 -0.12 16.31
N THR A 108 -5.83 0.92 15.50
CA THR A 108 -5.32 2.24 15.89
C THR A 108 -6.42 3.31 15.94
N LYS A 109 -7.68 2.91 15.73
CA LYS A 109 -8.82 3.82 15.78
C LYS A 109 -9.14 4.21 17.23
N PRO A 110 -9.12 5.48 17.60
CA PRO A 110 -9.32 5.91 19.00
C PRO A 110 -10.60 5.37 19.63
N SER A 111 -11.70 5.38 18.90
CA SER A 111 -12.99 4.86 19.39
C SER A 111 -13.01 3.36 19.70
N GLU A 112 -12.23 2.59 18.97
CA GLU A 112 -12.11 1.14 19.17
C GLU A 112 -11.09 0.79 20.28
N VAL A 113 -10.05 1.61 20.43
CA VAL A 113 -9.04 1.47 21.50
C VAL A 113 -9.64 1.78 22.87
N GLU A 114 -10.47 2.81 23.00
CA GLU A 114 -11.16 3.15 24.24
C GLU A 114 -12.10 2.03 24.68
N HIS A 115 -12.86 1.43 23.76
CA HIS A 115 -13.77 0.32 24.05
C HIS A 115 -13.04 -0.95 24.50
N ALA A 116 -11.85 -1.23 23.96
CA ALA A 116 -11.01 -2.34 24.37
C ALA A 116 -10.48 -2.14 25.80
N ALA A 117 -10.08 -0.92 26.18
CA ALA A 117 -9.61 -0.59 27.52
C ALA A 117 -10.73 -0.69 28.59
N GLU A 118 -11.97 -0.32 28.26
CA GLU A 118 -13.14 -0.47 29.14
C GLU A 118 -13.54 -1.93 29.38
N THR A 119 -13.28 -2.80 28.42
CA THR A 119 -13.63 -4.25 28.53
C THR A 119 -12.59 -5.03 29.34
N GLU A 120 -11.35 -4.54 29.46
CA GLU A 120 -10.30 -5.13 30.29
C GLU A 120 -10.29 -4.62 31.74
N ALA A 121 -11.01 -3.58 32.02
CA ALA A 121 -11.22 -3.05 33.36
C ALA A 121 -12.47 -3.65 33.99
#